data_26d6f238a9e9e4958dc98773180aaf4a
#
_entry.id   26d6f238a9e9e4958dc98773180aaf4a
#
_cell.length_a   1.000
_cell.length_b   1.000
_cell.length_c   1.000
_cell.angle_alpha   90.00
_cell.angle_beta   90.00
_cell.angle_gamma   90.00
#
_symmetry.space_group_name_H-M   'P 1'
#
loop_
_entity.id
_entity.type
_entity.pdbx_description
1 polymer ?
#
loop_
_entity_poly.entity_id
_entity_poly.type
_entity_poly.pdbx_seq_one_letter_code
_entity_poly.pdbx_strand_id
1 'polypeptide(L)'
;MHTADTVEPVKASAIQVIEEQKPDPDRAILESLDHTLYACSSVQRIHGGFLNATYRGSLIKPLHNGMRTVIIKHSEEKDSKAPQLTLSLTRCLTEQAILRELRSTPSQQVQHKQMSVQVPQLYQYLPDEHTQIFEDFSQNGTLHDFLTVAAGERITASTAVALGEALGSWLSRFHAWSKTQLDTDLWRTVEQNSNGFDKNLRDFRLHKLLAIQTQCGSEHLRKYAALMHSREFGQKDTVVHGDFSTRNILIQNPSAIDEGGNTSLAVIDWEACCLGDHTRDLAEMVADMYMQKILYGSQIALSIIQGFISAYPPLDEEAAYRTVAQIGENFFYWNVYAPTCTDEQESELMQLGIDLICKGVTRDREGIKTTFFECLFRSA
;
A
#
# COMPACT_ATOMS: atom_id res chain seq x y z
N MET A 1 -40.19 -14.10 -73.56
CA MET A 1 -38.73 -14.06 -73.71
C MET A 1 -38.26 -12.89 -72.91
N HIS A 2 -37.84 -13.14 -71.68
CA HIS A 2 -37.11 -12.19 -70.89
C HIS A 2 -35.88 -12.92 -70.32
N THR A 3 -34.74 -12.50 -70.77
CA THR A 3 -33.42 -12.99 -70.36
C THR A 3 -33.10 -12.47 -68.96
N ALA A 4 -32.80 -13.38 -68.05
CA ALA A 4 -32.35 -13.04 -66.73
C ALA A 4 -30.81 -12.78 -66.78
N ASP A 5 -30.39 -11.56 -66.38
CA ASP A 5 -29.00 -11.20 -66.16
C ASP A 5 -28.54 -11.77 -64.83
N THR A 6 -27.56 -12.65 -64.89
CA THR A 6 -26.87 -13.19 -63.73
C THR A 6 -25.75 -12.25 -63.33
N VAL A 7 -25.89 -11.62 -62.15
CA VAL A 7 -24.84 -10.82 -61.52
C VAL A 7 -23.91 -11.77 -60.74
N GLU A 8 -22.64 -11.83 -61.14
CA GLU A 8 -21.59 -12.54 -60.39
C GLU A 8 -21.27 -11.82 -59.08
N PRO A 9 -21.03 -12.55 -57.96
CA PRO A 9 -20.67 -11.94 -56.71
C PRO A 9 -19.18 -11.49 -56.71
N VAL A 10 -18.96 -10.22 -56.42
CA VAL A 10 -17.65 -9.63 -56.22
C VAL A 10 -17.00 -10.32 -55.01
N LYS A 11 -15.85 -10.97 -55.19
CA LYS A 11 -15.03 -11.54 -54.14
C LYS A 11 -14.51 -10.41 -53.25
N ALA A 12 -14.98 -10.36 -52.00
CA ALA A 12 -14.39 -9.52 -50.94
C ALA A 12 -12.96 -10.02 -50.68
N SER A 13 -11.98 -9.20 -51.01
CA SER A 13 -10.58 -9.42 -50.60
C SER A 13 -10.48 -9.31 -49.07
N ALA A 14 -10.09 -10.41 -48.44
CA ALA A 14 -9.79 -10.44 -47.03
C ALA A 14 -8.58 -9.50 -46.76
N ILE A 15 -8.83 -8.37 -46.11
CA ILE A 15 -7.79 -7.56 -45.50
C ILE A 15 -7.29 -8.39 -44.31
N GLN A 16 -6.10 -8.99 -44.44
CA GLN A 16 -5.37 -9.52 -43.30
C GLN A 16 -5.02 -8.31 -42.41
N VAL A 17 -5.74 -8.17 -41.31
CA VAL A 17 -5.31 -7.33 -40.18
C VAL A 17 -4.06 -8.04 -39.64
N ILE A 18 -2.90 -7.46 -39.93
CA ILE A 18 -1.66 -7.84 -39.25
C ILE A 18 -1.89 -7.39 -37.79
N GLU A 19 -2.23 -8.31 -36.91
CA GLU A 19 -2.10 -8.09 -35.47
C GLU A 19 -0.62 -7.81 -35.21
N GLU A 20 -0.28 -6.55 -34.97
CA GLU A 20 1.02 -6.20 -34.40
C GLU A 20 1.15 -6.98 -33.08
N GLN A 21 2.02 -7.98 -33.07
CA GLN A 21 2.37 -8.71 -31.88
C GLN A 21 2.92 -7.69 -30.89
N LYS A 22 2.18 -7.44 -29.80
CA LYS A 22 2.72 -6.64 -28.69
C LYS A 22 4.07 -7.23 -28.30
N PRO A 23 5.13 -6.40 -28.18
CA PRO A 23 6.44 -6.87 -27.77
C PRO A 23 6.31 -7.64 -26.45
N ASP A 24 7.11 -8.69 -26.30
CA ASP A 24 7.24 -9.43 -25.05
C ASP A 24 7.60 -8.43 -23.92
N PRO A 25 6.75 -8.28 -22.88
CA PRO A 25 6.99 -7.30 -21.81
C PRO A 25 8.35 -7.46 -21.14
N ASP A 26 8.80 -8.70 -20.95
CA ASP A 26 10.08 -9.00 -20.32
C ASP A 26 11.25 -8.51 -21.17
N ARG A 27 11.12 -8.67 -22.50
CA ARG A 27 12.11 -8.19 -23.47
C ARG A 27 12.16 -6.66 -23.52
N ALA A 28 11.01 -5.99 -23.48
CA ALA A 28 10.95 -4.53 -23.47
C ALA A 28 11.67 -3.95 -22.24
N ILE A 29 11.46 -4.57 -21.06
CA ILE A 29 12.15 -4.17 -19.83
C ILE A 29 13.67 -4.39 -19.95
N LEU A 30 14.13 -5.51 -20.50
CA LEU A 30 15.56 -5.76 -20.68
C LEU A 30 16.18 -4.71 -21.61
N GLU A 31 15.55 -4.41 -22.74
CA GLU A 31 16.01 -3.42 -23.71
C GLU A 31 16.08 -2.01 -23.10
N SER A 32 15.14 -1.63 -22.23
CA SER A 32 15.15 -0.32 -21.54
C SER A 32 16.33 -0.15 -20.58
N LEU A 33 16.92 -1.25 -20.10
CA LEU A 33 18.04 -1.25 -19.16
C LEU A 33 19.42 -1.40 -19.80
N ASP A 34 19.52 -1.80 -21.08
CA ASP A 34 20.77 -2.18 -21.74
C ASP A 34 21.86 -1.09 -21.70
N HIS A 35 21.48 0.18 -21.68
CA HIS A 35 22.40 1.32 -21.64
C HIS A 35 22.63 1.91 -20.25
N THR A 36 22.18 1.20 -19.21
CA THR A 36 22.31 1.63 -17.82
C THR A 36 23.37 0.80 -17.07
N LEU A 37 23.75 1.26 -15.87
CA LEU A 37 24.58 0.47 -14.95
C LEU A 37 23.81 -0.76 -14.40
N TYR A 38 22.51 -0.84 -14.65
CA TYR A 38 21.60 -1.85 -14.16
C TYR A 38 21.15 -2.82 -15.27
N ALA A 39 21.93 -2.92 -16.35
CA ALA A 39 21.68 -3.88 -17.42
C ALA A 39 21.56 -5.31 -16.85
N CYS A 40 20.46 -6.01 -17.22
CA CYS A 40 20.11 -7.31 -16.71
C CYS A 40 20.29 -8.39 -17.76
N SER A 41 20.71 -9.58 -17.33
CA SER A 41 20.77 -10.78 -18.18
C SER A 41 19.40 -11.47 -18.26
N SER A 42 18.53 -11.24 -17.28
CA SER A 42 17.16 -11.76 -17.22
C SER A 42 16.32 -10.93 -16.28
N VAL A 43 15.01 -10.93 -16.49
CA VAL A 43 14.03 -10.39 -15.56
C VAL A 43 13.02 -11.48 -15.20
N GLN A 44 12.52 -11.43 -13.98
CA GLN A 44 11.45 -12.30 -13.48
C GLN A 44 10.34 -11.42 -12.93
N ARG A 45 9.14 -11.57 -13.47
CA ARG A 45 7.97 -10.82 -12.98
C ARG A 45 7.63 -11.23 -11.55
N ILE A 46 7.46 -10.24 -10.68
CA ILE A 46 6.97 -10.41 -9.31
C ILE A 46 5.46 -10.18 -9.36
N HIS A 47 4.71 -11.20 -8.94
CA HIS A 47 3.26 -11.10 -8.83
C HIS A 47 2.88 -10.52 -7.47
N GLY A 48 1.87 -9.66 -7.43
CA GLY A 48 1.36 -9.05 -6.19
C GLY A 48 1.19 -7.53 -6.25
N GLY A 49 1.88 -6.83 -7.15
CA GLY A 49 1.64 -5.41 -7.43
C GLY A 49 0.31 -5.21 -8.17
N PHE A 50 -0.45 -4.17 -7.80
CA PHE A 50 -1.75 -3.89 -8.40
C PHE A 50 -1.66 -2.86 -9.53
N LEU A 51 -0.80 -1.86 -9.36
CA LEU A 51 -0.73 -0.68 -10.22
C LEU A 51 0.48 -0.65 -11.16
N ASN A 52 1.48 -1.48 -10.90
CA ASN A 52 2.74 -1.49 -11.64
C ASN A 52 3.13 -2.91 -12.06
N ALA A 53 3.87 -3.00 -13.15
CA ALA A 53 4.58 -4.22 -13.50
C ALA A 53 5.93 -4.24 -12.76
N THR A 54 6.06 -5.14 -11.78
CA THR A 54 7.27 -5.25 -10.95
C THR A 54 8.06 -6.49 -11.36
N TYR A 55 9.38 -6.32 -11.51
CA TYR A 55 10.29 -7.39 -11.89
C TYR A 55 11.50 -7.44 -10.95
N ARG A 56 12.07 -8.62 -10.79
CA ARG A 56 13.42 -8.80 -10.27
C ARG A 56 14.37 -9.02 -11.44
N GLY A 57 15.33 -8.11 -11.59
CA GLY A 57 16.36 -8.18 -12.60
C GLY A 57 17.64 -8.83 -12.07
N SER A 58 18.21 -9.80 -12.84
CA SER A 58 19.55 -10.34 -12.58
C SER A 58 20.57 -9.50 -13.32
N LEU A 59 21.40 -8.78 -12.58
CA LEU A 59 22.40 -7.87 -13.16
C LEU A 59 23.49 -8.62 -13.95
N ILE A 60 23.88 -8.11 -15.11
CA ILE A 60 25.03 -8.59 -15.88
C ILE A 60 26.32 -8.38 -15.07
N LYS A 61 26.45 -7.25 -14.36
CA LYS A 61 27.58 -6.91 -13.50
C LYS A 61 27.06 -6.61 -12.08
N PRO A 62 27.68 -7.19 -11.03
CA PRO A 62 27.31 -6.84 -9.67
C PRO A 62 27.51 -5.35 -9.38
N LEU A 63 26.69 -4.79 -8.50
CA LEU A 63 26.87 -3.43 -7.98
C LEU A 63 28.12 -3.34 -7.07
N HIS A 64 28.56 -2.14 -6.74
CA HIS A 64 29.75 -1.92 -5.86
C HIS A 64 29.59 -2.55 -4.47
N ASN A 65 28.37 -2.69 -3.97
CA ASN A 65 28.04 -3.35 -2.71
C ASN A 65 27.92 -4.89 -2.84
N GLY A 66 28.22 -5.46 -4.02
CA GLY A 66 28.13 -6.87 -4.31
C GLY A 66 26.75 -7.41 -4.67
N MET A 67 25.72 -6.57 -4.70
CA MET A 67 24.37 -6.96 -5.09
C MET A 67 24.34 -7.42 -6.55
N ARG A 68 23.62 -8.52 -6.81
CA ARG A 68 23.50 -9.14 -8.14
C ARG A 68 22.09 -9.01 -8.71
N THR A 69 21.17 -8.45 -7.95
CA THR A 69 19.77 -8.29 -8.34
C THR A 69 19.28 -6.88 -8.03
N VAL A 70 18.29 -6.44 -8.78
CA VAL A 70 17.57 -5.17 -8.57
C VAL A 70 16.07 -5.40 -8.72
N ILE A 71 15.28 -4.53 -8.10
CA ILE A 71 13.83 -4.47 -8.35
C ILE A 71 13.59 -3.39 -9.40
N ILE A 72 12.79 -3.74 -10.40
CA ILE A 72 12.42 -2.87 -11.50
C ILE A 72 10.90 -2.69 -11.43
N LYS A 73 10.44 -1.45 -11.30
CA LYS A 73 9.03 -1.07 -11.23
C LYS A 73 8.70 -0.25 -12.47
N HIS A 74 7.93 -0.84 -13.38
CA HIS A 74 7.47 -0.18 -14.60
C HIS A 74 6.02 0.27 -14.41
N SER A 75 5.77 1.55 -14.66
CA SER A 75 4.49 2.21 -14.41
C SER A 75 3.77 2.54 -15.71
N GLU A 76 2.47 2.26 -15.76
CA GLU A 76 1.60 2.63 -16.87
C GLU A 76 0.56 3.67 -16.41
N GLU A 77 0.05 4.48 -17.36
CA GLU A 77 -1.01 5.46 -17.07
C GLU A 77 -2.40 4.81 -16.88
N LYS A 78 -2.54 3.57 -17.33
CA LYS A 78 -3.81 2.82 -17.23
C LYS A 78 -3.55 1.45 -16.65
N ASP A 79 -4.33 1.11 -15.65
CA ASP A 79 -4.36 -0.25 -15.13
C ASP A 79 -5.11 -1.16 -16.13
N SER A 80 -4.50 -2.26 -16.51
CA SER A 80 -5.13 -3.28 -17.35
C SER A 80 -6.33 -3.96 -16.69
N LYS A 81 -6.37 -3.97 -15.34
CA LYS A 81 -7.45 -4.57 -14.54
C LYS A 81 -8.55 -3.56 -14.18
N ALA A 82 -8.23 -2.27 -14.19
CA ALA A 82 -9.16 -1.18 -13.88
C ALA A 82 -8.98 -0.01 -14.87
N PRO A 83 -9.30 -0.21 -16.17
CA PRO A 83 -9.02 0.77 -17.24
C PRO A 83 -9.76 2.10 -17.08
N GLN A 84 -10.74 2.17 -16.20
CA GLN A 84 -11.44 3.39 -15.79
C GLN A 84 -10.61 4.25 -14.81
N LEU A 85 -9.58 3.67 -14.18
CA LEU A 85 -8.71 4.38 -13.27
C LEU A 85 -7.53 4.97 -14.04
N THR A 86 -7.49 6.30 -14.15
CA THR A 86 -6.32 6.99 -14.71
C THR A 86 -5.25 7.09 -13.64
N LEU A 87 -4.11 6.47 -13.88
CA LEU A 87 -2.97 6.45 -12.98
C LEU A 87 -1.98 7.54 -13.40
N SER A 88 -2.04 8.70 -12.75
CA SER A 88 -1.08 9.77 -13.03
C SER A 88 0.36 9.31 -12.75
N LEU A 89 1.26 9.52 -13.71
CA LEU A 89 2.69 9.23 -13.55
C LEU A 89 3.41 10.16 -12.57
N THR A 90 2.73 11.20 -12.05
CA THR A 90 3.24 12.02 -10.94
C THR A 90 3.55 11.18 -9.71
N ARG A 91 2.89 10.02 -9.53
CA ARG A 91 3.18 9.07 -8.46
C ARG A 91 4.63 8.58 -8.47
N CYS A 92 5.23 8.36 -9.65
CA CYS A 92 6.63 7.95 -9.77
C CYS A 92 7.59 9.05 -9.29
N LEU A 93 7.29 10.31 -9.62
CA LEU A 93 8.07 11.46 -9.17
C LEU A 93 7.96 11.64 -7.66
N THR A 94 6.77 11.40 -7.10
CA THR A 94 6.54 11.47 -5.66
C THR A 94 7.31 10.39 -4.93
N GLU A 95 7.26 9.13 -5.39
CA GLU A 95 8.05 8.04 -4.84
C GLU A 95 9.55 8.33 -4.89
N GLN A 96 10.04 8.87 -6.02
CA GLN A 96 11.44 9.29 -6.15
C GLN A 96 11.82 10.38 -5.13
N ALA A 97 11.00 11.42 -5.02
CA ALA A 97 11.28 12.55 -4.15
C ALA A 97 11.32 12.15 -2.68
N ILE A 98 10.30 11.41 -2.22
CA ILE A 98 10.21 10.98 -0.81
C ILE A 98 11.34 10.04 -0.43
N LEU A 99 11.66 9.05 -1.26
CA LEU A 99 12.73 8.10 -0.98
C LEU A 99 14.11 8.76 -0.92
N ARG A 100 14.36 9.75 -1.78
CA ARG A 100 15.61 10.54 -1.74
C ARG A 100 15.76 11.26 -0.40
N GLU A 101 14.72 11.93 0.05
CA GLU A 101 14.73 12.68 1.31
C GLU A 101 14.85 11.75 2.53
N LEU A 102 14.10 10.66 2.57
CA LEU A 102 14.14 9.69 3.66
C LEU A 102 15.53 9.02 3.78
N ARG A 103 16.17 8.70 2.67
CA ARG A 103 17.53 8.12 2.66
C ARG A 103 18.61 9.10 3.11
N SER A 104 18.43 10.39 2.81
CA SER A 104 19.36 11.45 3.24
C SER A 104 19.20 11.82 4.71
N THR A 105 18.13 11.37 5.38
CA THR A 105 17.78 11.75 6.74
C THR A 105 18.05 10.58 7.72
N PRO A 106 19.20 10.57 8.44
CA PRO A 106 19.57 9.43 9.31
C PRO A 106 18.55 9.12 10.42
N SER A 107 17.82 10.13 10.88
CA SER A 107 16.77 9.96 11.88
C SER A 107 15.59 9.10 11.42
N GLN A 108 15.48 8.81 10.13
CA GLN A 108 14.46 7.95 9.54
C GLN A 108 14.86 6.47 9.51
N GLN A 109 16.09 6.14 9.90
CA GLN A 109 16.49 4.77 10.19
C GLN A 109 16.24 4.49 11.67
N VAL A 110 15.30 3.60 11.97
CA VAL A 110 14.96 3.23 13.34
C VAL A 110 15.60 1.90 13.68
N GLN A 111 16.35 1.87 14.78
CA GLN A 111 16.79 0.64 15.42
C GLN A 111 15.99 0.48 16.70
N HIS A 112 15.22 -0.58 16.81
CA HIS A 112 14.48 -0.93 18.03
C HIS A 112 14.75 -2.39 18.40
N LYS A 113 15.44 -2.59 19.55
CA LYS A 113 15.93 -3.90 19.95
C LYS A 113 16.76 -4.53 18.81
N GLN A 114 16.38 -5.69 18.30
CA GLN A 114 17.05 -6.39 17.20
C GLN A 114 16.43 -6.09 15.83
N MET A 115 15.51 -5.14 15.75
CA MET A 115 14.79 -4.78 14.53
C MET A 115 15.22 -3.42 14.03
N SER A 116 15.55 -3.32 12.73
CA SER A 116 15.76 -2.07 12.03
C SER A 116 14.63 -1.82 11.05
N VAL A 117 14.20 -0.57 10.93
CA VAL A 117 13.20 -0.16 9.93
C VAL A 117 13.83 0.89 9.04
N GLN A 118 13.73 0.72 7.73
CA GLN A 118 14.32 1.57 6.72
C GLN A 118 13.44 1.64 5.45
N VAL A 119 13.87 2.42 4.47
CA VAL A 119 13.28 2.46 3.13
C VAL A 119 14.28 1.95 2.10
N PRO A 120 13.84 1.42 0.94
CA PRO A 120 14.73 0.98 -0.12
C PRO A 120 15.48 2.16 -0.75
N GLN A 121 16.63 1.90 -1.29
CA GLN A 121 17.32 2.85 -2.15
C GLN A 121 16.70 2.81 -3.54
N LEU A 122 16.26 3.95 -4.04
CA LEU A 122 16.01 4.15 -5.46
C LEU A 122 17.36 4.44 -6.13
N TYR A 123 17.80 3.53 -6.99
CA TYR A 123 19.07 3.67 -7.70
C TYR A 123 18.96 4.61 -8.90
N GLN A 124 17.89 4.45 -9.70
CA GLN A 124 17.67 5.26 -10.90
C GLN A 124 16.17 5.33 -11.23
N TYR A 125 15.76 6.44 -11.81
CA TYR A 125 14.50 6.59 -12.52
C TYR A 125 14.77 6.91 -13.97
N LEU A 126 14.13 6.19 -14.88
CA LEU A 126 14.16 6.37 -16.33
C LEU A 126 12.83 7.00 -16.74
N PRO A 127 12.77 8.33 -16.90
CA PRO A 127 11.49 9.03 -17.09
C PRO A 127 10.79 8.64 -18.40
N ASP A 128 11.53 8.49 -19.49
CA ASP A 128 10.98 8.17 -20.81
C ASP A 128 10.37 6.76 -20.86
N GLU A 129 10.88 5.86 -20.01
CA GLU A 129 10.44 4.47 -19.88
C GLU A 129 9.51 4.27 -18.68
N HIS A 130 9.20 5.33 -17.93
CA HIS A 130 8.42 5.27 -16.68
C HIS A 130 8.88 4.14 -15.74
N THR A 131 10.19 3.89 -15.71
CA THR A 131 10.79 2.73 -15.02
C THR A 131 11.70 3.19 -13.89
N GLN A 132 11.47 2.64 -12.71
CA GLN A 132 12.24 2.89 -11.50
C GLN A 132 13.03 1.64 -11.13
N ILE A 133 14.30 1.82 -10.71
CA ILE A 133 15.22 0.73 -10.36
C ILE A 133 15.58 0.87 -8.89
N PHE A 134 15.25 -0.14 -8.09
CA PHE A 134 15.40 -0.12 -6.65
C PHE A 134 16.37 -1.19 -6.14
N GLU A 135 16.84 -0.96 -4.93
CA GLU A 135 17.48 -1.96 -4.09
C GLU A 135 16.58 -3.19 -3.94
N ASP A 136 17.17 -4.37 -4.14
CA ASP A 136 16.47 -5.64 -3.93
C ASP A 136 16.70 -6.13 -2.51
N PHE A 137 15.66 -6.03 -1.67
CA PHE A 137 15.61 -6.64 -0.35
C PHE A 137 15.32 -8.15 -0.42
N SER A 138 15.57 -8.76 -1.55
CA SER A 138 15.12 -10.09 -1.91
C SER A 138 15.64 -11.19 -1.00
N GLN A 139 14.86 -12.13 -0.86
CA GLN A 139 14.81 -13.50 -0.32
C GLN A 139 13.74 -13.66 0.76
N ASN A 140 12.84 -12.68 0.91
CA ASN A 140 11.99 -12.53 2.08
C ASN A 140 10.58 -12.20 1.59
N GLY A 141 9.61 -12.49 2.40
CA GLY A 141 8.21 -12.17 2.14
C GLY A 141 7.85 -10.79 2.69
N THR A 142 6.62 -10.42 2.47
CA THR A 142 6.02 -9.28 3.13
C THR A 142 5.62 -9.64 4.57
N LEU A 143 5.34 -8.64 5.40
CA LEU A 143 4.74 -8.87 6.71
C LEU A 143 3.37 -9.58 6.56
N HIS A 144 2.64 -9.29 5.48
CA HIS A 144 1.43 -10.02 5.13
C HIS A 144 1.68 -11.52 4.98
N ASP A 145 2.67 -11.91 4.16
CA ASP A 145 3.02 -13.33 3.96
C ASP A 145 3.45 -13.99 5.26
N PHE A 146 4.20 -13.26 6.08
CA PHE A 146 4.63 -13.74 7.39
C PHE A 146 3.46 -14.01 8.33
N LEU A 147 2.42 -13.20 8.30
CA LEU A 147 1.23 -13.34 9.14
C LEU A 147 0.24 -14.39 8.63
N THR A 148 0.21 -14.66 7.31
CA THR A 148 -0.71 -15.62 6.69
C THR A 148 -0.22 -17.06 6.76
N VAL A 149 1.10 -17.26 6.78
CA VAL A 149 1.67 -18.59 6.94
C VAL A 149 1.73 -18.94 8.43
N ALA A 150 1.53 -20.23 8.78
CA ALA A 150 1.72 -20.76 10.15
C ALA A 150 3.08 -20.41 10.80
N ALA A 151 3.96 -19.74 10.07
CA ALA A 151 5.20 -19.14 10.56
C ALA A 151 4.95 -18.05 11.62
N GLY A 152 3.84 -17.30 11.54
CA GLY A 152 3.46 -16.34 12.57
C GLY A 152 3.19 -16.98 13.94
N GLU A 153 2.92 -18.29 13.99
CA GLU A 153 2.78 -19.04 15.24
C GLU A 153 4.13 -19.37 15.91
N ARG A 154 5.25 -19.15 15.23
CA ARG A 154 6.60 -19.46 15.73
C ARG A 154 7.20 -18.35 16.58
N ILE A 155 6.74 -17.12 16.42
CA ILE A 155 7.27 -16.01 17.20
C ILE A 155 6.52 -15.86 18.53
N THR A 156 7.24 -15.43 19.57
CA THR A 156 6.64 -15.15 20.86
C THR A 156 5.81 -13.85 20.82
N ALA A 157 4.83 -13.73 21.72
CA ALA A 157 4.08 -12.49 21.87
C ALA A 157 5.01 -11.28 22.13
N SER A 158 6.11 -11.45 22.87
CA SER A 158 7.09 -10.40 23.14
C SER A 158 7.82 -9.97 21.87
N THR A 159 8.16 -10.89 20.99
CA THR A 159 8.78 -10.59 19.69
C THR A 159 7.80 -9.88 18.77
N ALA A 160 6.52 -10.31 18.77
CA ALA A 160 5.45 -9.65 18.01
C ALA A 160 5.22 -8.20 18.49
N VAL A 161 5.18 -7.97 19.79
CA VAL A 161 5.10 -6.62 20.38
C VAL A 161 6.31 -5.79 19.93
N ALA A 162 7.54 -6.33 20.00
CA ALA A 162 8.73 -5.62 19.57
C ALA A 162 8.73 -5.25 18.07
N LEU A 163 8.17 -6.12 17.22
CA LEU A 163 7.97 -5.84 15.79
C LEU A 163 7.00 -4.66 15.60
N GLY A 164 5.89 -4.67 16.32
CA GLY A 164 4.95 -3.55 16.33
C GLY A 164 5.58 -2.26 16.82
N GLU A 165 6.33 -2.32 17.95
CA GLU A 165 7.03 -1.15 18.50
C GLU A 165 8.04 -0.55 17.50
N ALA A 166 8.76 -1.37 16.76
CA ALA A 166 9.69 -0.90 15.72
C ALA A 166 8.96 -0.13 14.61
N LEU A 167 7.84 -0.67 14.10
CA LEU A 167 7.03 -0.03 13.07
C LEU A 167 6.34 1.24 13.57
N GLY A 168 5.75 1.21 14.77
CA GLY A 168 5.09 2.37 15.37
C GLY A 168 6.05 3.52 15.67
N SER A 169 7.24 3.20 16.18
CA SER A 169 8.31 4.19 16.41
C SER A 169 8.79 4.79 15.08
N TRP A 170 8.92 3.99 14.05
CA TRP A 170 9.33 4.45 12.73
C TRP A 170 8.27 5.39 12.12
N LEU A 171 7.01 4.97 12.11
CA LEU A 171 5.91 5.77 11.56
C LEU A 171 5.75 7.11 12.31
N SER A 172 5.88 7.08 13.63
CA SER A 172 5.86 8.30 14.47
C SER A 172 6.95 9.30 14.04
N ARG A 173 8.18 8.81 13.83
CA ARG A 173 9.29 9.67 13.39
C ARG A 173 9.07 10.18 11.97
N PHE A 174 8.54 9.33 11.08
CA PHE A 174 8.20 9.75 9.73
C PHE A 174 7.17 10.89 9.74
N HIS A 175 6.07 10.75 10.46
CA HIS A 175 5.06 11.79 10.55
C HIS A 175 5.59 13.07 11.23
N ALA A 176 6.41 12.95 12.27
CA ALA A 176 7.04 14.11 12.91
C ALA A 176 7.99 14.85 11.96
N TRP A 177 8.82 14.11 11.21
CA TRP A 177 9.71 14.67 10.21
C TRP A 177 8.93 15.31 9.06
N SER A 178 7.87 14.68 8.57
CA SER A 178 7.10 15.16 7.45
C SER A 178 6.49 16.55 7.69
N LYS A 179 6.11 16.86 8.93
CA LYS A 179 5.64 18.20 9.33
C LYS A 179 6.72 19.28 9.19
N THR A 180 8.00 18.91 9.21
CA THR A 180 9.11 19.85 8.98
C THR A 180 9.35 20.14 7.50
N GLN A 181 8.67 19.45 6.60
CA GLN A 181 8.82 19.58 5.15
C GLN A 181 7.88 20.61 4.52
N LEU A 182 7.09 21.31 5.33
CA LEU A 182 6.19 22.37 4.86
C LEU A 182 6.96 23.40 4.00
N ASP A 183 6.36 23.78 2.86
CA ASP A 183 6.90 24.74 1.89
C ASP A 183 8.18 24.31 1.15
N THR A 184 8.63 23.06 1.30
CA THR A 184 9.75 22.49 0.54
C THR A 184 9.33 22.03 -0.86
N ASP A 185 10.30 21.69 -1.71
CA ASP A 185 10.03 21.09 -3.02
C ASP A 185 9.39 19.70 -2.89
N LEU A 186 9.77 18.94 -1.84
CA LEU A 186 9.11 17.69 -1.52
C LEU A 186 7.63 17.89 -1.26
N TRP A 187 7.28 18.88 -0.41
CA TRP A 187 5.89 19.19 -0.08
C TRP A 187 5.06 19.48 -1.34
N ARG A 188 5.58 20.32 -2.26
CA ARG A 188 4.92 20.65 -3.52
C ARG A 188 4.72 19.42 -4.43
N THR A 189 5.71 18.54 -4.48
CA THR A 189 5.62 17.29 -5.26
C THR A 189 4.54 16.37 -4.69
N VAL A 190 4.50 16.20 -3.37
CA VAL A 190 3.48 15.39 -2.68
C VAL A 190 2.09 16.01 -2.82
N GLU A 191 1.98 17.35 -2.79
CA GLU A 191 0.70 18.05 -3.01
C GLU A 191 0.15 17.80 -4.43
N GLN A 192 1.00 17.76 -5.44
CA GLN A 192 0.59 17.41 -6.81
C GLN A 192 0.03 15.98 -6.86
N ASN A 193 0.66 15.02 -6.20
CA ASN A 193 0.16 13.65 -6.10
C ASN A 193 -1.17 13.57 -5.33
N SER A 194 -1.33 14.37 -4.28
CA SER A 194 -2.58 14.47 -3.50
C SER A 194 -3.76 14.95 -4.34
N ASN A 195 -3.51 15.83 -5.30
CA ASN A 195 -4.52 16.37 -6.22
C ASN A 195 -4.74 15.48 -7.46
N GLY A 196 -3.82 14.58 -7.74
CA GLY A 196 -3.86 13.64 -8.86
C GLY A 196 -4.26 12.23 -8.41
N PHE A 197 -3.25 11.39 -8.19
CA PHE A 197 -3.42 9.96 -7.93
C PHE A 197 -4.21 9.66 -6.65
N ASP A 198 -3.84 10.28 -5.51
CA ASP A 198 -4.56 10.08 -4.24
C ASP A 198 -6.02 10.52 -4.31
N LYS A 199 -6.32 11.61 -5.03
CA LYS A 199 -7.71 12.03 -5.24
C LYS A 199 -8.52 10.94 -5.93
N ASN A 200 -7.97 10.31 -6.96
CA ASN A 200 -8.66 9.23 -7.69
C ASN A 200 -8.92 8.02 -6.78
N LEU A 201 -7.95 7.66 -5.92
CA LEU A 201 -8.14 6.59 -4.92
C LEU A 201 -9.25 6.94 -3.92
N ARG A 202 -9.29 8.18 -3.42
CA ARG A 202 -10.34 8.63 -2.49
C ARG A 202 -11.71 8.62 -3.14
N ASP A 203 -11.82 9.07 -4.38
CA ASP A 203 -13.06 9.04 -5.12
C ASP A 203 -13.56 7.60 -5.33
N PHE A 204 -12.66 6.66 -5.63
CA PHE A 204 -12.98 5.23 -5.72
C PHE A 204 -13.47 4.68 -4.37
N ARG A 205 -12.77 4.97 -3.28
CA ARG A 205 -13.15 4.58 -1.91
C ARG A 205 -14.55 5.10 -1.57
N LEU A 206 -14.81 6.36 -1.85
CA LEU A 206 -16.11 6.96 -1.60
C LEU A 206 -17.24 6.30 -2.39
N HIS A 207 -17.06 6.02 -3.68
CA HIS A 207 -18.08 5.35 -4.47
C HIS A 207 -18.46 4.00 -3.87
N LYS A 208 -17.48 3.24 -3.39
CA LYS A 208 -17.70 1.94 -2.74
C LYS A 208 -18.46 2.10 -1.43
N LEU A 209 -18.06 3.05 -0.59
CA LEU A 209 -18.74 3.37 0.66
C LEU A 209 -20.21 3.77 0.43
N LEU A 210 -20.49 4.60 -0.57
CA LEU A 210 -21.85 5.00 -0.92
C LEU A 210 -22.70 3.84 -1.46
N ALA A 211 -22.08 2.91 -2.21
CA ALA A 211 -22.77 1.69 -2.64
C ALA A 211 -23.19 0.82 -1.44
N ILE A 212 -22.31 0.61 -0.46
CA ILE A 212 -22.60 -0.09 0.78
C ILE A 212 -23.69 0.65 1.59
N GLN A 213 -23.57 1.97 1.72
CA GLN A 213 -24.53 2.80 2.40
C GLN A 213 -25.94 2.66 1.78
N THR A 214 -26.01 2.61 0.45
CA THR A 214 -27.29 2.44 -0.27
C THR A 214 -27.94 1.10 0.03
N GLN A 215 -27.12 0.04 0.17
CA GLN A 215 -27.61 -1.32 0.47
C GLN A 215 -28.10 -1.44 1.90
N CYS A 216 -27.38 -0.90 2.89
CA CYS A 216 -27.72 -1.04 4.31
C CYS A 216 -28.57 0.10 4.88
N GLY A 217 -28.74 1.22 4.16
CA GLY A 217 -29.52 2.37 4.59
C GLY A 217 -28.93 3.16 5.78
N SER A 218 -27.65 2.92 6.14
CA SER A 218 -27.05 3.52 7.33
C SER A 218 -26.85 5.04 7.19
N GLU A 219 -27.47 5.78 8.08
CA GLU A 219 -27.32 7.24 8.19
C GLU A 219 -25.89 7.63 8.63
N HIS A 220 -25.24 6.79 9.45
CA HIS A 220 -23.87 7.03 9.93
C HIS A 220 -22.84 6.88 8.80
N LEU A 221 -23.02 5.89 7.91
CA LEU A 221 -22.18 5.80 6.71
C LEU A 221 -22.37 7.01 5.80
N ARG A 222 -23.60 7.53 5.67
CA ARG A 222 -23.86 8.75 4.92
C ARG A 222 -23.15 9.96 5.52
N LYS A 223 -23.18 10.11 6.84
CA LYS A 223 -22.42 11.17 7.54
C LYS A 223 -20.92 11.01 7.35
N TYR A 224 -20.39 9.79 7.46
CA TYR A 224 -18.98 9.52 7.26
C TYR A 224 -18.54 9.87 5.82
N ALA A 225 -19.32 9.47 4.81
CA ALA A 225 -19.08 9.82 3.42
C ALA A 225 -19.04 11.35 3.19
N ALA A 226 -19.93 12.09 3.84
CA ALA A 226 -19.92 13.55 3.80
C ALA A 226 -18.66 14.14 4.46
N LEU A 227 -18.22 13.56 5.59
CA LEU A 227 -16.99 13.98 6.26
C LEU A 227 -15.74 13.74 5.40
N MET A 228 -15.64 12.61 4.71
CA MET A 228 -14.51 12.32 3.80
C MET A 228 -14.31 13.40 2.72
N HIS A 229 -15.38 14.10 2.34
CA HIS A 229 -15.35 15.21 1.37
C HIS A 229 -15.08 16.56 2.02
N SER A 230 -15.28 16.68 3.31
CA SER A 230 -15.09 17.95 4.00
C SER A 230 -13.61 18.23 4.23
N ARG A 231 -13.27 19.54 4.29
CA ARG A 231 -11.93 19.95 4.74
C ARG A 231 -11.70 19.68 6.23
N GLU A 232 -12.75 19.35 6.95
CA GLU A 232 -12.74 19.08 8.38
C GLU A 232 -12.28 17.64 8.71
N PHE A 233 -12.24 16.75 7.70
CA PHE A 233 -11.81 15.38 7.90
C PHE A 233 -10.27 15.27 7.88
N GLY A 234 -9.69 15.64 9.02
CA GLY A 234 -8.25 15.61 9.24
C GLY A 234 -7.49 16.82 8.66
N GLN A 235 -6.44 17.21 9.34
CA GLN A 235 -5.55 18.26 8.87
C GLN A 235 -4.62 17.68 7.80
N LYS A 236 -4.52 18.34 6.65
CA LYS A 236 -3.54 18.00 5.61
C LYS A 236 -2.20 18.68 5.89
N ASP A 237 -1.69 18.49 7.09
CA ASP A 237 -0.45 19.10 7.59
C ASP A 237 0.72 18.10 7.68
N THR A 238 0.49 16.89 7.21
CA THR A 238 1.42 15.77 7.29
C THR A 238 1.54 15.10 5.94
N VAL A 239 2.75 14.71 5.57
CA VAL A 239 2.93 13.74 4.49
C VAL A 239 2.66 12.36 5.07
N VAL A 240 1.77 11.61 4.45
CA VAL A 240 1.43 10.22 4.79
C VAL A 240 1.91 9.28 3.71
N HIS A 241 2.14 8.02 4.07
CA HIS A 241 2.49 6.97 3.09
C HIS A 241 1.33 6.73 2.12
N GLY A 242 0.10 6.71 2.67
CA GLY A 242 -1.14 6.59 1.90
C GLY A 242 -1.54 5.18 1.51
N ASP A 243 -0.64 4.19 1.75
CA ASP A 243 -0.84 2.75 1.61
C ASP A 243 0.05 1.99 2.61
N PHE A 244 0.02 2.41 3.90
CA PHE A 244 0.85 1.83 4.95
C PHE A 244 0.23 0.55 5.49
N SER A 245 0.49 -0.55 4.79
CA SER A 245 -0.09 -1.87 5.06
C SER A 245 0.97 -2.96 5.22
N THR A 246 0.58 -4.13 5.71
CA THR A 246 1.50 -5.28 5.88
C THR A 246 2.08 -5.78 4.57
N ARG A 247 1.44 -5.51 3.42
CA ARG A 247 1.95 -5.85 2.09
C ARG A 247 3.12 -4.97 1.67
N ASN A 248 3.18 -3.76 2.21
CA ASN A 248 4.21 -2.77 1.91
C ASN A 248 5.33 -2.75 2.96
N ILE A 249 5.41 -3.77 3.80
CA ILE A 249 6.52 -4.03 4.73
C ILE A 249 7.22 -5.32 4.33
N LEU A 250 8.45 -5.21 3.83
CA LEU A 250 9.30 -6.38 3.57
C LEU A 250 10.04 -6.78 4.85
N ILE A 251 10.17 -8.08 5.09
CA ILE A 251 10.94 -8.63 6.22
C ILE A 251 12.18 -9.31 5.66
N GLN A 252 13.36 -8.88 6.10
CA GLN A 252 14.63 -9.55 5.83
C GLN A 252 14.92 -10.61 6.90
N ASN A 253 15.21 -11.84 6.49
CA ASN A 253 15.45 -12.96 7.38
C ASN A 253 14.30 -13.22 8.39
N PRO A 254 13.10 -13.57 7.93
CA PRO A 254 11.99 -13.86 8.84
C PRO A 254 12.32 -14.98 9.84
N SER A 255 13.19 -15.94 9.49
CA SER A 255 13.70 -16.97 10.41
C SER A 255 14.53 -16.40 11.57
N ALA A 256 15.23 -15.29 11.38
CA ALA A 256 15.97 -14.62 12.45
C ALA A 256 15.05 -14.05 13.54
N ILE A 257 13.81 -13.70 13.19
CA ILE A 257 12.81 -13.25 14.17
C ILE A 257 12.52 -14.37 15.19
N ASP A 258 12.40 -15.60 14.70
CA ASP A 258 12.12 -16.79 15.54
C ASP A 258 13.28 -17.07 16.52
N GLU A 259 14.52 -16.81 16.09
CA GLU A 259 15.74 -17.09 16.83
C GLU A 259 16.18 -15.91 17.71
N GLY A 260 15.44 -14.79 17.74
CA GLY A 260 15.82 -13.57 18.44
C GLY A 260 17.04 -12.86 17.84
N GLY A 261 17.27 -13.08 16.54
CA GLY A 261 18.35 -12.44 15.77
C GLY A 261 17.98 -11.07 15.20
N ASN A 262 18.94 -10.40 14.56
CA ASN A 262 18.73 -9.12 13.92
C ASN A 262 17.89 -9.27 12.65
N THR A 263 16.85 -8.46 12.54
CA THR A 263 15.92 -8.41 11.39
C THR A 263 15.80 -6.99 10.88
N SER A 264 15.82 -6.84 9.55
CA SER A 264 15.52 -5.57 8.89
C SER A 264 14.13 -5.58 8.28
N LEU A 265 13.41 -4.50 8.46
CA LEU A 265 12.13 -4.21 7.82
C LEU A 265 12.35 -3.11 6.80
N ALA A 266 11.73 -3.23 5.62
CA ALA A 266 11.75 -2.18 4.62
C ALA A 266 10.33 -1.73 4.28
N VAL A 267 10.07 -0.43 4.42
CA VAL A 267 8.81 0.20 4.00
C VAL A 267 8.92 0.57 2.53
N ILE A 268 8.08 -0.04 1.70
CA ILE A 268 8.11 0.08 0.23
C ILE A 268 6.81 0.68 -0.32
N ASP A 269 6.80 0.97 -1.62
CA ASP A 269 5.62 1.38 -2.39
C ASP A 269 5.06 2.77 -2.02
N TRP A 270 5.92 3.78 -2.17
CA TRP A 270 5.66 5.17 -1.80
C TRP A 270 4.84 5.97 -2.82
N GLU A 271 4.33 5.34 -3.85
CA GLU A 271 3.62 6.02 -4.94
C GLU A 271 2.28 6.64 -4.51
N ALA A 272 1.66 6.11 -3.43
CA ALA A 272 0.43 6.65 -2.85
C ALA A 272 0.67 7.79 -1.85
N CYS A 273 1.94 8.17 -1.64
CA CYS A 273 2.33 9.22 -0.71
C CYS A 273 1.62 10.53 -1.03
N CYS A 274 0.98 11.13 -0.03
CA CYS A 274 0.13 12.30 -0.22
C CYS A 274 0.09 13.19 1.03
N LEU A 275 -0.48 14.39 0.90
CA LEU A 275 -0.80 15.22 2.05
C LEU A 275 -2.07 14.72 2.71
N GLY A 276 -2.00 14.42 4.00
CA GLY A 276 -3.11 13.81 4.71
C GLY A 276 -3.05 14.00 6.21
N ASP A 277 -3.95 13.32 6.88
CA ASP A 277 -3.95 13.16 8.33
C ASP A 277 -3.20 11.88 8.69
N HIS A 278 -2.32 11.96 9.67
CA HIS A 278 -1.52 10.85 10.16
C HIS A 278 -2.35 9.63 10.62
N THR A 279 -3.62 9.84 10.99
CA THR A 279 -4.53 8.75 11.38
C THR A 279 -4.81 7.78 10.24
N ARG A 280 -4.63 8.20 8.98
CA ARG A 280 -4.81 7.35 7.80
C ARG A 280 -3.86 6.16 7.79
N ASP A 281 -2.55 6.40 7.92
CA ASP A 281 -1.55 5.33 7.94
C ASP A 281 -1.71 4.41 9.15
N LEU A 282 -2.07 5.00 10.32
CA LEU A 282 -2.37 4.23 11.52
C LEU A 282 -3.56 3.30 11.32
N ALA A 283 -4.66 3.84 10.79
CA ALA A 283 -5.89 3.08 10.59
C ALA A 283 -5.70 1.96 9.56
N GLU A 284 -4.97 2.23 8.49
CA GLU A 284 -4.71 1.25 7.43
C GLU A 284 -3.89 0.07 7.95
N MET A 285 -2.77 0.34 8.65
CA MET A 285 -1.94 -0.71 9.23
C MET A 285 -2.70 -1.54 10.28
N VAL A 286 -3.43 -0.87 11.19
CA VAL A 286 -4.22 -1.56 12.22
C VAL A 286 -5.33 -2.40 11.60
N ALA A 287 -6.04 -1.87 10.60
CA ALA A 287 -7.09 -2.61 9.90
C ALA A 287 -6.54 -3.83 9.18
N ASP A 288 -5.44 -3.68 8.43
CA ASP A 288 -4.83 -4.78 7.69
C ASP A 288 -4.35 -5.88 8.63
N MET A 289 -3.65 -5.55 9.72
CA MET A 289 -3.24 -6.54 10.73
C MET A 289 -4.45 -7.21 11.41
N TYR A 290 -5.52 -6.47 11.70
CA TYR A 290 -6.71 -7.05 12.32
C TYR A 290 -7.44 -8.00 11.35
N MET A 291 -7.44 -7.71 10.05
CA MET A 291 -7.95 -8.64 9.04
C MET A 291 -7.16 -9.95 8.98
N GLN A 292 -5.83 -9.94 9.22
CA GLN A 292 -5.05 -11.18 9.33
C GLN A 292 -5.59 -12.10 10.46
N LYS A 293 -6.08 -11.51 11.56
CA LYS A 293 -6.71 -12.27 12.64
C LYS A 293 -8.05 -12.87 12.19
N ILE A 294 -8.87 -12.15 11.45
CA ILE A 294 -10.18 -12.64 10.99
C ILE A 294 -10.02 -13.67 9.87
N LEU A 295 -9.20 -13.36 8.87
CA LEU A 295 -9.08 -14.17 7.66
C LEU A 295 -8.24 -15.44 7.88
N TYR A 296 -7.19 -15.36 8.69
CA TYR A 296 -6.20 -16.44 8.86
C TYR A 296 -6.02 -16.91 10.30
N GLY A 297 -6.78 -16.36 11.24
CA GLY A 297 -6.71 -16.75 12.67
C GLY A 297 -5.47 -16.26 13.40
N SER A 298 -4.68 -15.34 12.82
CA SER A 298 -3.38 -14.89 13.35
C SER A 298 -3.54 -14.12 14.67
N GLN A 299 -3.31 -14.78 15.81
CA GLN A 299 -3.33 -14.13 17.12
C GLN A 299 -2.11 -13.20 17.32
N ILE A 300 -1.00 -13.49 16.66
CA ILE A 300 0.21 -12.68 16.70
C ILE A 300 -0.04 -11.27 16.15
N ALA A 301 -0.93 -11.13 15.15
CA ALA A 301 -1.32 -9.83 14.60
C ALA A 301 -1.83 -8.86 15.69
N LEU A 302 -2.59 -9.35 16.68
CA LEU A 302 -3.05 -8.51 17.79
C LEU A 302 -1.91 -8.01 18.67
N SER A 303 -0.89 -8.84 18.91
CA SER A 303 0.30 -8.44 19.67
C SER A 303 1.12 -7.39 18.92
N ILE A 304 1.23 -7.52 17.59
CA ILE A 304 1.89 -6.52 16.75
C ILE A 304 1.14 -5.19 16.80
N ILE A 305 -0.20 -5.19 16.70
CA ILE A 305 -1.03 -3.98 16.83
C ILE A 305 -0.78 -3.31 18.19
N GLN A 306 -0.76 -4.08 19.28
CA GLN A 306 -0.50 -3.55 20.62
C GLN A 306 0.86 -2.84 20.68
N GLY A 307 1.93 -3.46 20.18
CA GLY A 307 3.25 -2.87 20.08
C GLY A 307 3.25 -1.62 19.20
N PHE A 308 2.64 -1.69 18.02
CA PHE A 308 2.56 -0.60 17.05
C PHE A 308 1.90 0.65 17.65
N ILE A 309 0.72 0.47 18.26
CA ILE A 309 0.01 1.56 18.90
C ILE A 309 0.79 2.05 20.12
N SER A 310 1.41 1.16 20.93
CA SER A 310 2.13 1.56 22.15
C SER A 310 3.34 2.46 21.87
N ALA A 311 4.01 2.28 20.73
CA ALA A 311 5.18 3.03 20.34
C ALA A 311 4.86 4.31 19.54
N TYR A 312 3.63 4.48 19.08
CA TYR A 312 3.17 5.72 18.47
C TYR A 312 2.70 6.69 19.58
N PRO A 313 2.86 8.01 19.44
CA PRO A 313 2.34 8.97 20.42
C PRO A 313 0.84 8.79 20.66
N PRO A 314 0.35 9.04 21.90
CA PRO A 314 -1.07 9.03 22.18
C PRO A 314 -1.82 9.96 21.22
N LEU A 315 -2.95 9.48 20.69
CA LEU A 315 -3.83 10.30 19.88
C LEU A 315 -4.68 11.18 20.80
N ASP A 316 -4.99 12.40 20.35
CA ASP A 316 -6.10 13.12 20.96
C ASP A 316 -7.43 12.37 20.71
N GLU A 317 -8.45 12.73 21.46
CA GLU A 317 -9.71 12.00 21.42
C GLU A 317 -10.39 12.03 20.04
N GLU A 318 -10.31 13.16 19.33
CA GLU A 318 -10.87 13.30 17.99
C GLU A 318 -10.11 12.47 16.96
N ALA A 319 -8.78 12.44 17.04
CA ALA A 319 -7.95 11.60 16.20
C ALA A 319 -8.21 10.11 16.47
N ALA A 320 -8.43 9.71 17.73
CA ALA A 320 -8.77 8.33 18.07
C ALA A 320 -10.11 7.90 17.47
N TYR A 321 -11.17 8.73 17.60
CA TYR A 321 -12.47 8.43 16.96
C TYR A 321 -12.37 8.37 15.43
N ARG A 322 -11.60 9.29 14.83
CA ARG A 322 -11.35 9.30 13.40
C ARG A 322 -10.61 8.03 12.95
N THR A 323 -9.59 7.62 13.70
CA THR A 323 -8.86 6.37 13.43
C THR A 323 -9.79 5.15 13.49
N VAL A 324 -10.67 5.07 14.49
CA VAL A 324 -11.68 3.98 14.59
C VAL A 324 -12.57 3.93 13.36
N ALA A 325 -13.09 5.08 12.91
CA ALA A 325 -13.94 5.13 11.71
C ALA A 325 -13.18 4.74 10.44
N GLN A 326 -11.92 5.17 10.30
CA GLN A 326 -11.05 4.82 9.16
C GLN A 326 -10.67 3.33 9.17
N ILE A 327 -10.47 2.71 10.33
CA ILE A 327 -10.29 1.24 10.44
C ILE A 327 -11.52 0.53 9.89
N GLY A 328 -12.72 0.97 10.29
CA GLY A 328 -13.96 0.42 9.78
C GLY A 328 -14.11 0.58 8.26
N GLU A 329 -13.72 1.72 7.71
CA GLU A 329 -13.69 1.95 6.27
C GLU A 329 -12.76 0.98 5.56
N ASN A 330 -11.56 0.76 6.07
CA ASN A 330 -10.58 -0.11 5.44
C ASN A 330 -11.07 -1.56 5.33
N PHE A 331 -11.93 -2.05 6.22
CA PHE A 331 -12.54 -3.38 6.09
C PHE A 331 -13.43 -3.55 4.86
N PHE A 332 -13.91 -2.47 4.25
CA PHE A 332 -14.71 -2.53 3.02
C PHE A 332 -13.89 -2.75 1.75
N TYR A 333 -12.60 -2.44 1.76
CA TYR A 333 -11.80 -2.49 0.54
C TYR A 333 -11.04 -3.80 0.38
N TRP A 334 -10.79 -4.50 1.46
CA TRP A 334 -9.93 -5.67 1.46
C TRP A 334 -10.59 -6.96 1.02
N ASN A 335 -11.92 -7.07 1.09
CA ASN A 335 -12.64 -8.21 0.52
C ASN A 335 -12.42 -8.37 -1.00
N VAL A 336 -12.03 -7.28 -1.70
CA VAL A 336 -11.68 -7.32 -3.14
C VAL A 336 -10.36 -8.06 -3.39
N TYR A 337 -9.47 -8.12 -2.39
CA TYR A 337 -8.11 -8.61 -2.53
C TYR A 337 -7.83 -9.93 -1.81
N ALA A 338 -8.79 -10.45 -1.07
CA ALA A 338 -8.68 -11.73 -0.36
C ALA A 338 -9.49 -12.82 -1.10
N PRO A 339 -8.93 -13.48 -2.12
CA PRO A 339 -9.65 -14.48 -2.91
C PRO A 339 -10.06 -15.73 -2.11
N THR A 340 -9.59 -15.84 -0.86
CA THR A 340 -9.88 -16.95 0.06
C THR A 340 -10.85 -16.57 1.18
N CYS A 341 -11.44 -15.37 1.14
CA CYS A 341 -12.43 -14.93 2.12
C CYS A 341 -13.71 -15.76 1.97
N THR A 342 -14.22 -16.33 3.08
CA THR A 342 -15.54 -16.99 3.08
C THR A 342 -16.65 -15.96 3.21
N ASP A 343 -17.89 -16.33 2.84
CA ASP A 343 -19.06 -15.44 2.97
C ASP A 343 -19.28 -15.00 4.44
N GLU A 344 -18.97 -15.87 5.41
CA GLU A 344 -19.05 -15.55 6.85
C GLU A 344 -17.99 -14.52 7.25
N GLN A 345 -16.74 -14.66 6.79
CA GLN A 345 -15.65 -13.71 7.06
C GLN A 345 -15.91 -12.37 6.40
N GLU A 346 -16.42 -12.37 5.17
CA GLU A 346 -16.84 -11.14 4.49
C GLU A 346 -17.95 -10.44 5.28
N SER A 347 -18.97 -11.18 5.70
CA SER A 347 -20.07 -10.64 6.50
C SER A 347 -19.58 -10.08 7.85
N GLU A 348 -18.64 -10.77 8.51
CA GLU A 348 -18.03 -10.30 9.78
C GLU A 348 -17.28 -8.98 9.54
N LEU A 349 -16.43 -8.88 8.51
CA LEU A 349 -15.69 -7.66 8.18
C LEU A 349 -16.63 -6.51 7.83
N MET A 350 -17.66 -6.77 7.03
CA MET A 350 -18.65 -5.76 6.66
C MET A 350 -19.41 -5.23 7.88
N GLN A 351 -19.88 -6.12 8.75
CA GLN A 351 -20.63 -5.73 9.96
C GLN A 351 -19.73 -4.96 10.92
N LEU A 352 -18.51 -5.44 11.15
CA LEU A 352 -17.53 -4.77 12.00
C LEU A 352 -17.16 -3.38 11.44
N GLY A 353 -16.97 -3.28 10.11
CA GLY A 353 -16.70 -2.02 9.46
C GLY A 353 -17.79 -0.98 9.66
N ILE A 354 -19.06 -1.37 9.45
CA ILE A 354 -20.23 -0.52 9.72
C ILE A 354 -20.27 -0.08 11.18
N ASP A 355 -20.08 -1.02 12.11
CA ASP A 355 -20.11 -0.76 13.55
C ASP A 355 -19.04 0.24 13.99
N LEU A 356 -17.80 0.07 13.53
CA LEU A 356 -16.69 0.96 13.85
C LEU A 356 -16.89 2.36 13.26
N ILE A 357 -17.38 2.47 12.02
CA ILE A 357 -17.74 3.77 11.45
C ILE A 357 -18.81 4.45 12.28
N CYS A 358 -19.86 3.71 12.66
CA CYS A 358 -20.92 4.26 13.51
C CYS A 358 -20.36 4.78 14.84
N LYS A 359 -19.57 3.98 15.55
CA LYS A 359 -18.96 4.34 16.84
C LYS A 359 -18.01 5.55 16.71
N GLY A 360 -17.17 5.59 15.66
CA GLY A 360 -16.28 6.71 15.41
C GLY A 360 -17.04 8.01 15.14
N VAL A 361 -18.05 7.97 14.25
CA VAL A 361 -18.85 9.16 13.85
C VAL A 361 -19.73 9.68 15.00
N THR A 362 -20.25 8.78 15.85
CA THR A 362 -21.10 9.15 17.00
C THR A 362 -20.30 9.42 18.27
N ARG A 363 -18.97 9.21 18.25
CA ARG A 363 -18.09 9.29 19.42
C ARG A 363 -18.57 8.40 20.57
N ASP A 364 -19.00 7.18 20.22
CA ASP A 364 -19.48 6.19 21.16
C ASP A 364 -18.33 5.54 21.94
N ARG A 365 -17.85 6.27 22.97
CA ARG A 365 -16.74 5.82 23.80
C ARG A 365 -17.02 4.50 24.53
N GLU A 366 -18.23 4.34 25.04
CA GLU A 366 -18.62 3.14 25.77
C GLU A 366 -18.71 1.91 24.85
N GLY A 367 -19.24 2.10 23.63
CA GLY A 367 -19.25 1.04 22.64
C GLY A 367 -17.85 0.63 22.17
N ILE A 368 -16.90 1.57 22.07
CA ILE A 368 -15.50 1.28 21.69
C ILE A 368 -14.78 0.52 22.81
N LYS A 369 -15.03 0.80 24.09
CA LYS A 369 -14.42 0.09 25.23
C LYS A 369 -14.64 -1.41 25.20
N THR A 370 -15.70 -1.87 24.54
CA THR A 370 -15.99 -3.31 24.39
C THR A 370 -15.27 -3.97 23.21
N THR A 371 -14.48 -3.19 22.45
CA THR A 371 -13.75 -3.67 21.29
C THR A 371 -12.23 -3.70 21.54
N PHE A 372 -11.51 -4.40 20.68
CA PHE A 372 -10.03 -4.37 20.69
C PHE A 372 -9.47 -2.95 20.49
N PHE A 373 -10.20 -2.07 19.81
CA PHE A 373 -9.76 -0.74 19.39
C PHE A 373 -9.77 0.30 20.52
N GLU A 374 -10.19 -0.10 21.73
CA GLU A 374 -9.99 0.69 22.96
C GLU A 374 -8.52 1.11 23.17
N CYS A 375 -7.58 0.29 22.70
CA CYS A 375 -6.14 0.56 22.77
C CYS A 375 -5.70 1.86 22.07
N LEU A 376 -6.54 2.45 21.21
CA LEU A 376 -6.30 3.75 20.57
C LEU A 376 -6.51 4.96 21.53
N PHE A 377 -7.25 4.76 22.63
CA PHE A 377 -7.62 5.81 23.58
C PHE A 377 -6.73 5.76 24.82
N ARG A 378 -5.44 5.88 24.62
CA ARG A 378 -4.48 5.93 25.73
C ARG A 378 -4.38 7.35 26.29
N SER A 379 -4.27 7.45 27.61
CA SER A 379 -3.89 8.72 28.25
C SER A 379 -2.43 9.06 27.91
N ALA A 380 -2.18 10.34 27.70
CA ALA A 380 -0.84 10.89 27.47
C ALA A 380 0.07 10.72 28.69
#